data_dabc002002b39b83eea328c2f204997a
#
_entry.id   dabc002002b39b83eea328c2f204997a
#
_cell.length_a   1.000
_cell.length_b   1.000
_cell.length_c   1.000
_cell.angle_alpha   90.00
_cell.angle_beta   90.00
_cell.angle_gamma   90.00
#
_symmetry.space_group_name_H-M   'P 1'
#
loop_
_entity.id
_entity.type
_entity.pdbx_description
1 polymer ?
#
loop_
_entity_poly.entity_id
_entity_poly.type
_entity_poly.pdbx_seq_one_letter_code
_entity_poly.pdbx_strand_id
1 'polypeptide(L)'
;MERVRGIGGLFFKAKDPERLRAFYRDLLGVPIEEWGGARFGWREHDARGDACTVWNPFSADTTYFRPSEAAFMVNFRVDDLDAMLAQLRAAGAPVDDRIEDGEYGRFGWVMDPEGNRVELWQPPH
;
A
#
# COMPACT_ATOMS: atom_id res chain seq x y z
N MET A 1 -8.68 12.00 16.85
CA MET A 1 -7.43 11.45 16.34
C MET A 1 -7.69 10.51 15.18
N GLU A 2 -7.01 10.73 14.07
CA GLU A 2 -7.15 9.85 12.91
C GLU A 2 -6.45 8.52 13.16
N ARG A 3 -6.94 7.44 12.58
CA ARG A 3 -6.45 6.10 12.83
C ARG A 3 -6.29 5.32 11.53
N VAL A 4 -5.34 4.39 11.55
CA VAL A 4 -5.25 3.36 10.53
C VAL A 4 -6.47 2.44 10.65
N ARG A 5 -7.11 2.15 9.52
CA ARG A 5 -8.32 1.32 9.47
C ARG A 5 -8.04 -0.14 9.10
N GLY A 6 -6.88 -0.40 8.54
CA GLY A 6 -6.49 -1.76 8.19
C GLY A 6 -5.31 -1.74 7.23
N ILE A 7 -4.84 -2.93 6.88
CA ILE A 7 -3.75 -3.07 5.92
C ILE A 7 -4.34 -2.92 4.51
N GLY A 8 -3.95 -1.85 3.83
CA GLY A 8 -4.40 -1.60 2.46
C GLY A 8 -3.59 -2.35 1.42
N GLY A 9 -2.36 -2.75 1.74
CA GLY A 9 -1.56 -3.48 0.78
C GLY A 9 -0.26 -4.01 1.34
N LEU A 10 0.22 -5.07 0.70
CA LEU A 10 1.53 -5.66 0.92
C LEU A 10 2.28 -5.58 -0.41
N PHE A 11 3.31 -4.76 -0.45
CA PHE A 11 4.13 -4.53 -1.63
C PHE A 11 5.52 -5.08 -1.34
N PHE A 12 6.06 -5.84 -2.26
CA PHE A 12 7.35 -6.48 -2.02
C PHE A 12 8.11 -6.66 -3.32
N LYS A 13 9.43 -6.74 -3.20
CA LYS A 13 10.30 -6.87 -4.36
C LYS A 13 10.39 -8.33 -4.80
N ALA A 14 10.37 -8.55 -6.10
CA ALA A 14 10.50 -9.87 -6.69
C ALA A 14 11.56 -9.84 -7.77
N LYS A 15 12.43 -10.84 -7.79
CA LYS A 15 13.49 -10.94 -8.82
C LYS A 15 12.89 -11.29 -10.18
N ASP A 16 11.87 -12.13 -10.18
CA ASP A 16 11.15 -12.53 -11.39
C ASP A 16 9.66 -12.45 -11.10
N PRO A 17 9.06 -11.26 -11.24
CA PRO A 17 7.65 -11.06 -10.89
C PRO A 17 6.71 -11.98 -11.68
N GLU A 18 6.96 -12.22 -12.96
CA GLU A 18 6.09 -13.06 -13.79
C GLU A 18 6.04 -14.50 -13.26
N ARG A 19 7.20 -15.06 -12.94
CA ARG A 19 7.29 -16.41 -12.41
C ARG A 19 6.65 -16.50 -11.03
N LEU A 20 6.84 -15.47 -10.22
CA LEU A 20 6.24 -15.41 -8.89
C LEU A 20 4.72 -15.34 -8.98
N ARG A 21 4.18 -14.48 -9.86
CA ARG A 21 2.74 -14.38 -10.08
C ARG A 21 2.15 -15.71 -10.54
N ALA A 22 2.83 -16.38 -11.45
CA ALA A 22 2.37 -17.69 -11.94
C ALA A 22 2.23 -18.70 -10.80
N PHE A 23 3.21 -18.74 -9.91
CA PHE A 23 3.16 -19.63 -8.74
C PHE A 23 1.94 -19.33 -7.86
N TYR A 24 1.75 -18.05 -7.50
CA TYR A 24 0.66 -17.67 -6.60
C TYR A 24 -0.70 -17.85 -7.25
N ARG A 25 -0.82 -17.56 -8.54
CA ARG A 25 -2.06 -17.73 -9.27
C ARG A 25 -2.40 -19.21 -9.47
N ASP A 26 -1.46 -19.97 -9.99
CA ASP A 26 -1.73 -21.34 -10.46
C ASP A 26 -1.74 -22.36 -9.32
N LEU A 27 -0.90 -22.18 -8.30
CA LEU A 27 -0.79 -23.13 -7.20
C LEU A 27 -1.56 -22.71 -5.96
N LEU A 28 -1.72 -21.41 -5.71
CA LEU A 28 -2.39 -20.93 -4.52
C LEU A 28 -3.74 -20.26 -4.80
N GLY A 29 -4.07 -20.08 -6.08
CA GLY A 29 -5.37 -19.52 -6.43
C GLY A 29 -5.54 -18.03 -6.13
N VAL A 30 -4.44 -17.29 -6.03
CA VAL A 30 -4.52 -15.84 -5.83
C VAL A 30 -5.14 -15.21 -7.10
N PRO A 31 -6.19 -14.37 -6.94
CA PRO A 31 -6.91 -13.80 -8.10
C PRO A 31 -6.14 -12.63 -8.69
N ILE A 32 -5.07 -12.92 -9.42
CA ILE A 32 -4.21 -11.89 -9.99
C ILE A 32 -4.90 -11.23 -11.17
N GLU A 33 -4.94 -9.90 -11.15
CA GLU A 33 -5.56 -9.07 -12.17
C GLU A 33 -4.54 -8.63 -13.21
N GLU A 34 -4.98 -8.02 -14.28
CA GLU A 34 -4.14 -7.63 -15.40
C GLU A 34 -2.99 -6.70 -15.01
N TRP A 35 -3.19 -5.88 -14.00
CA TRP A 35 -2.16 -4.95 -13.52
C TRP A 35 -1.06 -5.63 -12.70
N GLY A 36 -1.17 -6.94 -12.45
CA GLY A 36 -0.09 -7.73 -11.84
C GLY A 36 -0.22 -7.99 -10.36
N GLY A 37 -1.23 -7.49 -9.70
CA GLY A 37 -1.49 -7.75 -8.30
C GLY A 37 -2.89 -8.29 -8.08
N ALA A 38 -3.27 -8.43 -6.83
CA ALA A 38 -4.58 -8.94 -6.45
C ALA A 38 -5.20 -8.06 -5.38
N ARG A 39 -6.52 -8.02 -5.33
CA ARG A 39 -7.27 -7.32 -4.30
C ARG A 39 -8.11 -8.31 -3.53
N PHE A 40 -8.03 -8.26 -2.21
CA PHE A 40 -8.85 -9.07 -1.33
C PHE A 40 -9.81 -8.12 -0.61
N GLY A 41 -11.09 -8.16 -0.97
CA GLY A 41 -12.10 -7.32 -0.35
C GLY A 41 -12.29 -7.68 1.13
N TRP A 42 -12.42 -6.69 1.98
CA TRP A 42 -12.65 -6.92 3.41
C TRP A 42 -14.06 -7.43 3.67
N ARG A 43 -14.98 -7.01 2.82
CA ARG A 43 -16.36 -7.49 2.84
C ARG A 43 -16.76 -7.88 1.43
N GLU A 44 -17.37 -9.03 1.31
CA GLU A 44 -17.86 -9.51 0.03
C GLU A 44 -18.88 -8.57 -0.60
N HIS A 45 -19.64 -7.85 0.23
CA HIS A 45 -20.71 -6.98 -0.23
C HIS A 45 -20.50 -5.52 0.17
N ASP A 46 -19.26 -5.06 0.26
CA ASP A 46 -18.97 -3.64 0.47
C ASP A 46 -19.49 -2.86 -0.74
N ALA A 47 -20.51 -2.03 -0.52
CA ALA A 47 -21.17 -1.28 -1.59
C ALA A 47 -20.23 -0.32 -2.32
N ARG A 48 -19.17 0.17 -1.64
CA ARG A 48 -18.20 1.08 -2.27
C ARG A 48 -17.09 0.35 -2.97
N GLY A 49 -16.82 -0.91 -2.61
CA GLY A 49 -15.78 -1.71 -3.23
C GLY A 49 -14.36 -1.23 -2.95
N ASP A 50 -14.16 -0.31 -2.00
CA ASP A 50 -12.86 0.29 -1.73
C ASP A 50 -12.15 -0.29 -0.49
N ALA A 51 -12.85 -1.08 0.31
CA ALA A 51 -12.28 -1.71 1.52
C ALA A 51 -11.62 -3.03 1.13
N CYS A 52 -10.34 -2.96 0.82
CA CYS A 52 -9.61 -4.13 0.36
C CYS A 52 -8.16 -4.10 0.82
N THR A 53 -7.49 -5.25 0.76
CA THR A 53 -6.05 -5.36 0.89
C THR A 53 -5.47 -5.76 -0.47
N VAL A 54 -4.49 -5.01 -0.92
CA VAL A 54 -3.82 -5.24 -2.20
C VAL A 54 -2.57 -6.10 -1.96
N TRP A 55 -2.37 -7.13 -2.78
CA TRP A 55 -1.15 -7.92 -2.83
C TRP A 55 -0.46 -7.58 -4.15
N ASN A 56 0.77 -7.08 -4.09
CA ASN A 56 1.41 -6.57 -5.31
C ASN A 56 2.93 -6.75 -5.28
N PRO A 57 3.47 -7.70 -6.08
CA PRO A 57 4.91 -7.81 -6.23
C PRO A 57 5.44 -6.73 -7.17
N PHE A 58 6.56 -6.13 -6.76
CA PHE A 58 7.26 -5.11 -7.54
C PHE A 58 8.55 -5.70 -8.10
N SER A 59 9.08 -5.09 -9.14
CA SER A 59 10.41 -5.46 -9.64
C SER A 59 11.46 -5.26 -8.54
N ALA A 60 12.45 -6.14 -8.49
CA ALA A 60 13.49 -6.09 -7.45
C ALA A 60 14.28 -4.77 -7.47
N ASP A 61 14.35 -4.09 -8.60
CA ASP A 61 15.08 -2.83 -8.75
C ASP A 61 14.19 -1.60 -8.59
N THR A 62 12.94 -1.77 -8.12
CA THR A 62 12.04 -0.64 -7.94
C THR A 62 12.62 0.38 -6.96
N THR A 63 12.37 1.65 -7.23
CA THR A 63 12.72 2.75 -6.34
C THR A 63 11.52 3.23 -5.53
N TYR A 64 10.37 2.59 -5.69
CA TYR A 64 9.12 3.06 -5.07
C TYR A 64 9.17 3.04 -3.55
N PHE A 65 9.96 2.13 -2.97
CA PHE A 65 10.05 2.02 -1.50
C PHE A 65 11.09 2.97 -0.88
N ARG A 66 11.82 3.70 -1.70
CA ARG A 66 12.85 4.61 -1.19
C ARG A 66 12.25 5.75 -0.37
N PRO A 67 12.96 6.26 0.64
CA PRO A 67 14.38 5.98 0.95
C PRO A 67 14.62 4.69 1.73
N SER A 68 13.62 3.85 1.98
CA SER A 68 13.83 2.56 2.63
C SER A 68 14.59 1.61 1.71
N GLU A 69 15.47 0.81 2.31
CA GLU A 69 16.19 -0.27 1.62
C GLU A 69 15.52 -1.63 1.84
N ALA A 70 14.42 -1.66 2.56
CA ALA A 70 13.67 -2.89 2.81
C ALA A 70 13.10 -3.46 1.50
N ALA A 71 12.92 -4.78 1.48
CA ALA A 71 12.36 -5.47 0.32
C ALA A 71 10.84 -5.42 0.27
N PHE A 72 10.22 -4.72 1.20
CA PHE A 72 8.76 -4.61 1.30
C PHE A 72 8.35 -3.20 1.70
N MET A 73 7.09 -2.88 1.46
CA MET A 73 6.47 -1.67 1.96
C MET A 73 5.02 -2.01 2.32
N VAL A 74 4.60 -1.67 3.52
CA VAL A 74 3.23 -1.88 3.98
C VAL A 74 2.42 -0.63 3.72
N ASN A 75 1.22 -0.82 3.19
CA ASN A 75 0.25 0.25 2.99
C ASN A 75 -0.85 0.11 4.03
N PHE A 76 -1.20 1.22 4.68
CA PHE A 76 -2.31 1.27 5.62
C PHE A 76 -3.40 2.19 5.10
N ARG A 77 -4.63 1.74 5.21
CA ARG A 77 -5.80 2.55 4.84
C ARG A 77 -6.13 3.52 5.96
N VAL A 78 -6.45 4.76 5.58
CA VAL A 78 -6.95 5.80 6.48
C VAL A 78 -8.21 6.42 5.87
N ASP A 79 -9.03 7.05 6.72
CA ASP A 79 -10.23 7.74 6.25
C ASP A 79 -9.93 9.17 5.79
N ASP A 80 -8.97 9.84 6.44
CA ASP A 80 -8.61 11.23 6.14
C ASP A 80 -7.09 11.36 6.12
N LEU A 81 -6.52 11.36 4.93
CA LEU A 81 -5.06 11.42 4.77
C LEU A 81 -4.48 12.73 5.30
N ASP A 82 -5.14 13.85 5.03
CA ASP A 82 -4.61 15.16 5.47
C ASP A 82 -4.54 15.22 6.99
N ALA A 83 -5.57 14.74 7.68
CA ALA A 83 -5.57 14.69 9.14
C ALA A 83 -4.48 13.79 9.68
N MET A 84 -4.28 12.63 9.05
CA MET A 84 -3.21 11.69 9.45
C MET A 84 -1.84 12.31 9.27
N LEU A 85 -1.57 12.94 8.14
CA LEU A 85 -0.26 13.56 7.88
C LEU A 85 0.01 14.72 8.83
N ALA A 86 -1.01 15.54 9.12
CA ALA A 86 -0.87 16.64 10.07
C ALA A 86 -0.55 16.11 11.48
N GLN A 87 -1.21 15.05 11.90
CA GLN A 87 -0.99 14.40 13.18
C GLN A 87 0.44 13.85 13.29
N LEU A 88 0.94 13.22 12.23
CA LEU A 88 2.29 12.67 12.19
C LEU A 88 3.34 13.78 12.24
N ARG A 89 3.13 14.87 11.50
CA ARG A 89 4.04 16.01 11.52
C ARG A 89 4.09 16.67 12.90
N ALA A 90 2.93 16.81 13.54
CA ALA A 90 2.86 17.36 14.89
C ALA A 90 3.61 16.51 15.90
N ALA A 91 3.69 15.20 15.68
CA ALA A 91 4.43 14.27 16.54
C ALA A 91 5.91 14.20 16.17
N GLY A 92 6.36 14.93 15.15
CA GLY A 92 7.77 14.93 14.73
C GLY A 92 8.17 13.76 13.84
N ALA A 93 7.23 13.01 13.29
CA ALA A 93 7.55 11.90 12.39
C ALA A 93 8.01 12.42 11.02
N PRO A 94 8.95 11.71 10.35
CA PRO A 94 9.47 12.14 9.05
C PRO A 94 8.48 11.83 7.93
N VAL A 95 7.56 12.77 7.68
CA VAL A 95 6.55 12.67 6.63
C VAL A 95 7.11 13.21 5.31
N ASP A 96 6.90 12.46 4.23
CA ASP A 96 7.28 12.91 2.89
C ASP A 96 6.41 14.11 2.50
N ASP A 97 7.02 15.13 1.87
CA ASP A 97 6.29 16.31 1.40
C ASP A 97 5.38 16.00 0.21
N ARG A 98 5.63 14.91 -0.47
CA ARG A 98 4.89 14.50 -1.66
C ARG A 98 3.58 13.84 -1.29
N ILE A 99 2.52 14.18 -2.02
CA ILE A 99 1.22 13.50 -1.98
C ILE A 99 0.85 13.15 -3.40
N GLU A 100 0.38 11.95 -3.64
CA GLU A 100 -0.14 11.56 -4.94
C GLU A 100 -1.65 11.46 -4.89
N ASP A 101 -2.32 12.12 -5.84
CA ASP A 101 -3.76 12.04 -6.06
C ASP A 101 -4.02 11.39 -7.40
N GLY A 102 -4.97 10.46 -7.45
CA GLY A 102 -5.30 9.79 -8.68
C GLY A 102 -6.61 9.02 -8.58
N GLU A 103 -6.85 8.18 -9.59
CA GLU A 103 -8.10 7.41 -9.64
C GLU A 103 -8.23 6.39 -8.51
N TYR A 104 -7.10 5.96 -7.94
CA TYR A 104 -7.10 5.00 -6.83
C TYR A 104 -7.19 5.65 -5.47
N GLY A 105 -7.25 6.97 -5.41
CA GLY A 105 -7.33 7.74 -4.18
C GLY A 105 -6.10 8.60 -3.92
N ARG A 106 -5.85 8.88 -2.65
CA ARG A 106 -4.76 9.75 -2.23
C ARG A 106 -3.74 8.95 -1.43
N PHE A 107 -2.46 9.20 -1.70
CA PHE A 107 -1.35 8.48 -1.06
C PHE A 107 -0.37 9.46 -0.43
N GLY A 108 0.12 9.11 0.75
CA GLY A 108 1.20 9.82 1.42
C GLY A 108 2.13 8.83 2.09
N TRP A 109 3.28 9.29 2.59
CA TRP A 109 4.30 8.40 3.12
C TRP A 109 4.95 8.95 4.37
N VAL A 110 5.34 8.04 5.27
CA VAL A 110 6.07 8.36 6.48
C VAL A 110 7.11 7.26 6.70
N MET A 111 8.25 7.62 7.30
CA MET A 111 9.26 6.63 7.70
C MET A 111 9.03 6.21 9.14
N ASP A 112 9.10 4.92 9.42
CA ASP A 112 9.02 4.44 10.78
C ASP A 112 10.40 4.51 11.48
N PRO A 113 10.48 4.24 12.80
CA PRO A 113 11.76 4.33 13.51
C PRO A 113 12.83 3.32 13.07
N GLU A 114 12.45 2.28 12.35
CA GLU A 114 13.39 1.27 11.85
C GLU A 114 13.81 1.51 10.39
N GLY A 115 13.39 2.65 9.81
CA GLY A 115 13.75 3.00 8.44
C GLY A 115 12.88 2.34 7.39
N ASN A 116 11.71 1.83 7.75
CA ASN A 116 10.76 1.30 6.78
C ASN A 116 9.86 2.42 6.28
N ARG A 117 9.65 2.47 4.97
CA ARG A 117 8.70 3.41 4.39
C ARG A 117 7.29 2.84 4.55
N VAL A 118 6.39 3.64 5.07
CA VAL A 118 4.99 3.28 5.25
C VAL A 118 4.16 4.12 4.30
N GLU A 119 3.30 3.48 3.53
CA GLU A 119 2.36 4.18 2.66
C GLU A 119 1.01 4.31 3.35
N LEU A 120 0.42 5.49 3.26
CA LEU A 120 -0.89 5.78 3.82
C LEU A 120 -1.83 6.08 2.66
N TRP A 121 -2.98 5.45 2.66
CA TRP A 121 -3.89 5.44 1.51
C TRP A 121 -5.31 5.81 1.95
N GLN A 122 -5.84 6.87 1.33
CA GLN A 122 -7.23 7.25 1.44
C GLN A 122 -7.91 6.85 0.13
N PRO A 123 -8.71 5.78 0.11
CA PRO A 123 -9.40 5.36 -1.10
C PRO A 123 -10.36 6.43 -1.64
N PRO A 124 -10.71 6.38 -2.92
CA PRO A 124 -11.70 7.29 -3.48
C PRO A 124 -13.10 7.00 -2.94
N HIS A 125 -13.95 8.01 -2.95
CA HIS A 125 -15.33 7.88 -2.50
C HIS A 125 -16.31 7.88 -3.65
#